data_8f3b44fc9ca199d33d85db1d25f02633
#
_entry.id   8f3b44fc9ca199d33d85db1d25f02633
#
_cell.length_a   1.000
_cell.length_b   1.000
_cell.length_c   1.000
_cell.angle_alpha   90.00
_cell.angle_beta   90.00
_cell.angle_gamma   90.00
#
_symmetry.space_group_name_H-M   'P 1'
#
loop_
_entity.id
_entity.type
_entity.pdbx_description
1 polymer ?
#
loop_
_entity_poly.entity_id
_entity_poly.type
_entity_poly.pdbx_seq_one_letter_code
_entity_poly.pdbx_strand_id
1 'polypeptide(L)'
;VNNFTNYMYTIGHDICAQNGLEFTLLHPLIMETAEKVMAMKPFDAQTGPAKRGDQKTLHAHLNLMKDKNHREIYTLLSNGIKEYHQPKH
;
A
#
# COMPACT_ATOMS: atom_id res chain seq x y z
N VAL A 1 14.22 1.35 -6.22
CA VAL A 1 12.92 1.97 -6.02
C VAL A 1 11.93 1.51 -7.07
N ASN A 2 12.25 1.70 -8.36
CA ASN A 2 11.30 1.45 -9.42
C ASN A 2 10.84 0.00 -9.51
N ASN A 3 11.76 -0.97 -9.34
CA ASN A 3 11.43 -2.38 -9.44
C ASN A 3 10.53 -2.85 -8.29
N PHE A 4 10.74 -2.35 -7.09
CA PHE A 4 9.88 -2.69 -5.95
C PHE A 4 8.51 -2.06 -6.11
N THR A 5 8.46 -0.81 -6.55
CA THR A 5 7.20 -0.14 -6.84
C THR A 5 6.41 -0.91 -7.91
N ASN A 6 7.10 -1.33 -8.98
CA ASN A 6 6.44 -2.10 -10.03
C ASN A 6 5.91 -3.44 -9.51
N TYR A 7 6.63 -4.10 -8.61
CA TYR A 7 6.16 -5.35 -8.04
C TYR A 7 4.89 -5.15 -7.22
N MET A 8 4.76 -4.02 -6.53
CA MET A 8 3.52 -3.68 -5.84
C MET A 8 2.36 -3.53 -6.83
N TYR A 9 2.61 -2.98 -8.01
CA TYR A 9 1.59 -2.93 -9.07
C TYR A 9 1.22 -4.32 -9.55
N THR A 10 2.19 -5.23 -9.66
CA THR A 10 1.94 -6.62 -10.03
C THR A 10 0.99 -7.28 -9.02
N ILE A 11 1.25 -7.10 -7.74
CA ILE A 11 0.39 -7.62 -6.68
C ILE A 11 -1.03 -7.04 -6.81
N GLY A 12 -1.13 -5.74 -7.01
CA GLY A 12 -2.42 -5.07 -7.20
C GLY A 12 -3.17 -5.60 -8.42
N HIS A 13 -2.45 -5.84 -9.52
CA HIS A 13 -3.03 -6.42 -10.73
C HIS A 13 -3.61 -7.81 -10.45
N ASP A 14 -2.86 -8.64 -9.74
CA ASP A 14 -3.30 -9.99 -9.40
C ASP A 14 -4.53 -9.98 -8.50
N ILE A 15 -4.55 -9.10 -7.50
CA ILE A 15 -5.70 -8.97 -6.61
C ILE A 15 -6.94 -8.52 -7.39
N CYS A 16 -6.80 -7.56 -8.28
CA CYS A 16 -7.89 -7.12 -9.14
C CYS A 16 -8.42 -8.27 -9.99
N ALA A 17 -7.53 -9.04 -10.62
CA ALA A 17 -7.92 -10.17 -11.45
C ALA A 17 -8.67 -11.23 -10.66
N GLN A 18 -8.23 -11.51 -9.43
CA GLN A 18 -8.88 -12.48 -8.55
C GLN A 18 -10.29 -12.05 -8.14
N ASN A 19 -10.58 -10.77 -8.18
CA ASN A 19 -11.87 -10.21 -7.76
C ASN A 19 -12.71 -9.70 -8.95
N GLY A 20 -12.33 -10.03 -10.19
CA GLY A 20 -13.07 -9.62 -11.37
C GLY A 20 -13.02 -8.13 -11.65
N LEU A 21 -12.00 -7.45 -11.15
CA LEU A 21 -11.81 -6.01 -11.35
C LEU A 21 -10.71 -5.75 -12.36
N GLU A 22 -10.85 -4.67 -13.11
CA GLU A 22 -9.81 -4.24 -14.05
C GLU A 22 -8.77 -3.38 -13.33
N PHE A 23 -7.50 -3.65 -13.60
CA PHE A 23 -6.39 -2.89 -13.02
C PHE A 23 -6.46 -1.40 -13.36
N THR A 24 -7.09 -1.06 -14.49
CA THR A 24 -7.26 0.34 -14.90
C THR A 24 -8.00 1.19 -13.87
N LEU A 25 -8.79 0.55 -12.98
CA LEU A 25 -9.43 1.25 -11.86
C LEU A 25 -8.43 1.90 -10.92
N LEU A 26 -7.20 1.38 -10.88
CA LEU A 26 -6.14 1.88 -10.01
C LEU A 26 -5.28 2.97 -10.67
N HIS A 27 -5.42 3.19 -11.99
CA HIS A 27 -4.61 4.16 -12.71
C HIS A 27 -4.65 5.57 -12.10
N PRO A 28 -5.82 6.11 -11.75
CA PRO A 28 -5.86 7.45 -11.12
C PRO A 28 -5.09 7.51 -9.80
N LEU A 29 -5.14 6.43 -9.01
CA LEU A 29 -4.42 6.36 -7.74
C LEU A 29 -2.90 6.32 -7.97
N ILE A 30 -2.46 5.56 -8.97
CA ILE A 30 -1.05 5.49 -9.34
C ILE A 30 -0.53 6.88 -9.74
N MET A 31 -1.28 7.57 -10.59
CA MET A 31 -0.92 8.92 -11.02
C MET A 31 -0.87 9.89 -9.85
N GLU A 32 -1.87 9.85 -8.98
CA GLU A 32 -1.93 10.73 -7.80
C GLU A 32 -0.72 10.52 -6.89
N THR A 33 -0.36 9.27 -6.64
CA THR A 33 0.79 8.93 -5.79
C THR A 33 2.09 9.48 -6.39
N ALA A 34 2.27 9.31 -7.69
CA ALA A 34 3.45 9.82 -8.38
C ALA A 34 3.52 11.35 -8.35
N GLU A 35 2.39 12.02 -8.57
CA GLU A 35 2.32 13.48 -8.54
C GLU A 35 2.61 14.03 -7.15
N LYS A 36 2.08 13.39 -6.11
CA LYS A 36 2.32 13.83 -4.73
C LYS A 36 3.79 13.79 -4.36
N VAL A 37 4.49 12.71 -4.74
CA VAL A 37 5.90 12.58 -4.39
C VAL A 37 6.78 13.54 -5.16
N MET A 38 6.28 14.08 -6.27
CA MET A 38 6.97 15.15 -7.03
C MET A 38 6.76 16.52 -6.38
N ALA A 39 5.64 16.70 -5.68
CA ALA A 39 5.25 18.00 -5.12
C ALA A 39 5.61 18.15 -3.64
N MET A 40 5.82 17.07 -2.92
CA MET A 40 6.11 17.11 -1.49
C MET A 40 7.05 15.97 -1.10
N LYS A 41 7.58 16.01 0.11
CA LYS A 41 8.44 14.95 0.61
C LYS A 41 7.64 13.66 0.78
N PRO A 42 8.26 12.48 0.53
CA PRO A 42 7.56 11.21 0.69
C PRO A 42 6.94 11.02 2.08
N PHE A 43 7.60 11.50 3.12
CA PHE A 43 7.07 11.44 4.47
C PHE A 43 5.70 12.11 4.57
N ASP A 44 5.58 13.30 3.97
CA ASP A 44 4.34 14.09 4.02
C ASP A 44 3.26 13.54 3.09
N ALA A 45 3.66 12.81 2.06
CA ALA A 45 2.74 12.23 1.09
C ALA A 45 2.13 10.90 1.56
N GLN A 46 2.64 10.31 2.65
CA GLN A 46 2.19 8.99 3.11
C GLN A 46 0.73 9.01 3.51
N THR A 47 -0.03 8.02 3.02
CA THR A 47 -1.43 7.79 3.35
C THR A 47 -1.62 6.35 3.84
N GLY A 48 -2.86 5.97 4.09
CA GLY A 48 -3.23 4.59 4.36
C GLY A 48 -3.47 4.28 5.83
N PRO A 49 -4.00 3.08 6.09
CA PRO A 49 -4.41 2.69 7.44
C PRO A 49 -3.25 2.53 8.42
N ALA A 50 -2.07 2.12 7.95
CA ALA A 50 -0.91 1.95 8.82
C ALA A 50 -0.47 3.28 9.42
N LYS A 51 -0.46 4.35 8.64
CA LYS A 51 -0.12 5.70 9.13
C LYS A 51 -1.12 6.17 10.18
N ARG A 52 -2.40 5.88 9.96
CA ARG A 52 -3.47 6.30 10.88
C ARG A 52 -3.56 5.43 12.13
N GLY A 53 -2.86 4.31 12.19
CA GLY A 53 -3.01 3.34 13.28
C GLY A 53 -4.34 2.60 13.25
N ASP A 54 -4.92 2.44 12.07
CA ASP A 54 -6.23 1.82 11.87
C ASP A 54 -6.10 0.29 11.80
N GLN A 55 -6.03 -0.34 12.96
CA GLN A 55 -5.84 -1.78 13.08
C GLN A 55 -6.99 -2.58 12.46
N LYS A 56 -8.20 -2.07 12.56
CA LYS A 56 -9.39 -2.74 12.01
C LYS A 56 -9.27 -2.90 10.49
N THR A 57 -8.88 -1.84 9.80
CA THR A 57 -8.69 -1.87 8.35
C THR A 57 -7.53 -2.78 7.96
N LEU A 58 -6.41 -2.72 8.70
CA LEU A 58 -5.25 -3.59 8.45
C LEU A 58 -5.62 -5.06 8.54
N HIS A 59 -6.37 -5.45 9.58
CA HIS A 59 -6.82 -6.83 9.74
C HIS A 59 -7.80 -7.24 8.63
N ALA A 60 -8.71 -6.34 8.25
CA ALA A 60 -9.64 -6.61 7.15
C ALA A 60 -8.91 -6.86 5.84
N HIS A 61 -7.89 -6.07 5.54
CA HIS A 61 -7.08 -6.27 4.34
C HIS A 61 -6.35 -7.60 4.36
N LEU A 62 -5.74 -7.96 5.50
CA LEU A 62 -5.05 -9.25 5.65
C LEU A 62 -5.99 -10.42 5.46
N ASN A 63 -7.22 -10.32 5.97
CA ASN A 63 -8.21 -11.38 5.82
C ASN A 63 -8.64 -11.59 4.36
N LEU A 64 -8.55 -10.55 3.53
CA LEU A 64 -8.86 -10.65 2.10
C LEU A 64 -7.72 -11.23 1.27
N MET A 65 -6.50 -11.17 1.77
CA MET A 65 -5.32 -11.66 1.05
C MET A 65 -5.13 -13.15 1.30
N LYS A 66 -5.09 -13.93 0.24
CA LYS A 66 -4.93 -15.39 0.32
C LYS A 66 -3.49 -15.84 0.15
N ASP A 67 -2.72 -15.08 -0.61
CA ASP A 67 -1.32 -15.42 -0.89
C ASP A 67 -0.47 -15.10 0.34
N LYS A 68 0.27 -16.10 0.82
CA LYS A 68 1.11 -15.95 2.01
C LYS A 68 2.18 -14.87 1.82
N ASN A 69 2.81 -14.83 0.65
CA ASN A 69 3.86 -13.87 0.36
C ASN A 69 3.30 -12.43 0.34
N HIS A 70 2.13 -12.24 -0.24
CA HIS A 70 1.46 -10.93 -0.24
C HIS A 70 1.14 -10.49 1.18
N ARG A 71 0.67 -11.40 2.04
CA ARG A 71 0.38 -11.10 3.44
C ARG A 71 1.64 -10.67 4.20
N GLU A 72 2.75 -11.36 3.97
CA GLU A 72 4.01 -11.03 4.60
C GLU A 72 4.53 -9.66 4.17
N ILE A 73 4.46 -9.36 2.87
CA ILE A 73 4.85 -8.06 2.33
C ILE A 73 3.97 -6.95 2.92
N TYR A 74 2.66 -7.15 2.94
CA TYR A 74 1.71 -6.18 3.49
C TYR A 74 2.01 -5.89 4.96
N THR A 75 2.25 -6.93 5.75
CA THR A 75 2.54 -6.80 7.16
C THR A 75 3.87 -6.07 7.39
N LEU A 76 4.92 -6.46 6.65
CA LEU A 76 6.23 -5.84 6.79
C LEU A 76 6.19 -4.35 6.45
N LEU A 77 5.57 -4.00 5.33
CA LEU A 77 5.47 -2.61 4.90
C LEU A 77 4.57 -1.79 5.82
N SER A 78 3.46 -2.37 6.27
CA SER A 78 2.55 -1.69 7.22
C SER A 78 3.27 -1.39 8.53
N ASN A 79 4.05 -2.33 9.04
CA ASN A 79 4.83 -2.11 10.27
C ASN A 79 5.90 -1.03 10.06
N GLY A 80 6.55 -1.03 8.89
CA GLY A 80 7.53 0.01 8.56
C GLY A 80 6.92 1.40 8.53
N ILE A 81 5.76 1.55 7.91
CA ILE A 81 5.03 2.82 7.85
C ILE A 81 4.66 3.27 9.26
N LYS A 82 4.08 2.35 10.05
CA LYS A 82 3.66 2.64 11.42
C LYS A 82 4.81 3.13 12.26
N GLU A 83 5.94 2.43 12.26
CA GLU A 83 7.12 2.83 13.03
C GLU A 83 7.67 4.19 12.61
N TYR A 84 7.74 4.41 11.29
CA TYR A 84 8.32 5.63 10.75
C TYR A 84 7.48 6.86 11.10
N HIS A 85 6.16 6.69 11.21
CA HIS A 85 5.22 7.79 11.49
C HIS A 85 4.78 7.88 12.94
N GLN A 86 5.30 7.02 13.83
CA GLN A 86 5.01 7.14 15.25
C GLN A 86 5.65 8.40 15.84
N PRO A 87 4.94 9.10 16.74
CA PRO A 87 5.55 10.22 17.46
C PRO A 87 6.76 9.72 18.24
N LYS A 88 7.86 10.44 18.14
CA LYS A 88 9.07 10.16 18.93
C LYS A 88 9.03 11.03 20.18
N HIS A 89 9.20 10.39 21.29
CA HIS A 89 9.21 11.06 22.60
C HIS A 89 10.62 11.31 23.10
#